data_369acac8bc9346c886fc52357eed02ee
#
_entry.id   369acac8bc9346c886fc52357eed02ee
#
_cell.length_a   1.000
_cell.length_b   1.000
_cell.length_c   1.000
_cell.angle_alpha   90.00
_cell.angle_beta   90.00
_cell.angle_gamma   90.00
#
_symmetry.space_group_name_H-M   'P 1'
#
loop_
_entity.id
_entity.type
_entity.pdbx_description
1 polymer ?
#
loop_
_entity_poly.entity_id
_entity_poly.type
_entity_poly.pdbx_seq_one_letter_code
_entity_poly.pdbx_strand_id
1 'polypeptide(L)'
;VDKLLECVSLEAELLELKAHHKGPAQGVVIESELDKFRGSVATFLIQNGTLKVGDLVASGNSIGKIKSIVNSDGSKIKLAGPSAAVEVLGLNNVPNAGDPFQVVENEKQAREIAEYRITQEKERKLLKQKDDTAGDLFESLGQESKKVLNIIVKTDVGGTCEAISAALNDLGNDLAKVKIVSSGVGGISESDANLALAVDAIILGFNVRSDNSAKKIIEDESIPLSYHSIIYELLDDVKARMSGLLDPIIKEEIVGTAEVLEVFNSPKFGQIAGCMVIEGNVLRNKPVRVLRDEIVIFEGELDSLRRFKEDVNEVKNGTECGMGIKNYKDIKPGDKIEVYDRKEEAQSM
;
A
#
# COMPACT_ATOMS: atom_id res chain seq x y z
N VAL A 1 14.79 -34.08 6.61
CA VAL A 1 13.42 -34.30 6.10
C VAL A 1 12.83 -35.53 6.76
N ASP A 2 13.52 -36.67 6.77
CA ASP A 2 13.00 -37.98 7.23
C ASP A 2 12.51 -37.97 8.69
N LYS A 3 13.29 -37.39 9.61
CA LYS A 3 12.86 -37.21 11.01
C LYS A 3 11.59 -36.34 11.17
N LEU A 4 11.39 -35.35 10.30
CA LEU A 4 10.18 -34.54 10.32
C LEU A 4 8.98 -35.37 9.85
N LEU A 5 9.14 -36.16 8.80
CA LEU A 5 8.09 -37.07 8.30
C LEU A 5 7.72 -38.13 9.33
N GLU A 6 8.72 -38.71 10.04
CA GLU A 6 8.47 -39.62 11.17
C GLU A 6 7.65 -38.98 12.28
N CYS A 7 8.00 -37.75 12.69
CA CYS A 7 7.22 -37.02 13.71
C CYS A 7 5.79 -36.75 13.24
N VAL A 8 5.60 -36.29 11.98
CA VAL A 8 4.27 -36.04 11.40
C VAL A 8 3.45 -37.36 11.36
N SER A 9 4.06 -38.49 10.98
CA SER A 9 3.37 -39.77 10.95
C SER A 9 2.93 -40.22 12.36
N LEU A 10 3.80 -40.05 13.34
CA LEU A 10 3.50 -40.40 14.74
C LEU A 10 2.36 -39.56 15.29
N GLU A 11 2.34 -38.22 15.01
CA GLU A 11 1.28 -37.33 15.43
C GLU A 11 -0.05 -37.67 14.72
N ALA A 12 0.00 -38.02 13.45
CA ALA A 12 -1.17 -38.46 12.68
C ALA A 12 -1.78 -39.74 13.24
N GLU A 13 -0.95 -40.72 13.67
CA GLU A 13 -1.43 -41.92 14.34
C GLU A 13 -2.12 -41.64 15.66
N LEU A 14 -1.55 -40.71 16.48
CA LEU A 14 -2.14 -40.33 17.77
C LEU A 14 -3.50 -39.67 17.60
N LEU A 15 -3.72 -38.92 16.53
CA LEU A 15 -4.98 -38.25 16.24
C LEU A 15 -6.12 -39.17 15.80
N GLU A 16 -5.82 -40.45 15.45
CA GLU A 16 -6.79 -41.44 14.98
C GLU A 16 -7.80 -40.91 13.94
N LEU A 17 -7.30 -40.18 12.95
CA LEU A 17 -8.15 -39.50 11.96
C LEU A 17 -8.93 -40.53 11.15
N LYS A 18 -10.25 -40.37 11.08
CA LYS A 18 -11.19 -41.25 10.38
C LYS A 18 -11.98 -40.48 9.33
N ALA A 19 -12.15 -41.09 8.13
CA ALA A 19 -12.94 -40.51 7.06
C ALA A 19 -13.88 -41.53 6.45
N HIS A 20 -15.04 -41.09 6.01
CA HIS A 20 -16.00 -41.93 5.28
C HIS A 20 -15.63 -41.95 3.79
N HIS A 21 -15.41 -43.10 3.24
CA HIS A 21 -15.12 -43.28 1.80
C HIS A 21 -16.38 -43.30 0.92
N LYS A 22 -17.52 -43.70 1.52
CA LYS A 22 -18.80 -43.81 0.79
C LYS A 22 -19.64 -42.55 0.98
N GLY A 23 -20.29 -42.09 -0.11
CA GLY A 23 -21.16 -40.92 -0.10
C GLY A 23 -20.64 -39.73 -0.91
N PRO A 24 -21.36 -38.62 -0.92
CA PRO A 24 -20.99 -37.41 -1.62
C PRO A 24 -19.69 -36.82 -1.04
N ALA A 25 -18.80 -36.38 -1.92
CA ALA A 25 -17.56 -35.77 -1.49
C ALA A 25 -17.79 -34.41 -0.82
N GLN A 26 -17.03 -34.17 0.25
CA GLN A 26 -16.91 -32.90 0.95
C GLN A 26 -15.45 -32.65 1.29
N GLY A 27 -15.11 -31.37 1.36
CA GLY A 27 -13.74 -30.97 1.70
C GLY A 27 -13.57 -29.46 1.58
N VAL A 28 -12.35 -29.05 1.33
CA VAL A 28 -11.96 -27.64 1.29
C VAL A 28 -11.18 -27.35 0.02
N VAL A 29 -11.28 -26.13 -0.49
CA VAL A 29 -10.48 -25.60 -1.58
C VAL A 29 -9.13 -25.16 -1.00
N ILE A 30 -8.03 -25.73 -1.52
CA ILE A 30 -6.68 -25.31 -1.14
C ILE A 30 -6.28 -24.07 -1.91
N GLU A 31 -6.54 -24.09 -3.23
CA GLU A 31 -6.13 -23.05 -4.15
C GLU A 31 -7.04 -23.01 -5.37
N SER A 32 -7.08 -21.89 -6.06
CA SER A 32 -7.85 -21.74 -7.29
C SER A 32 -7.22 -20.70 -8.21
N GLU A 33 -7.32 -20.94 -9.51
CA GLU A 33 -6.80 -20.09 -10.55
C GLU A 33 -7.77 -19.95 -11.73
N LEU A 34 -7.60 -18.90 -12.53
CA LEU A 34 -8.28 -18.74 -13.79
C LEU A 34 -7.31 -18.97 -14.95
N ASP A 35 -7.33 -20.15 -15.52
CA ASP A 35 -6.54 -20.49 -16.70
C ASP A 35 -7.24 -20.05 -17.98
N LYS A 36 -6.50 -19.42 -18.91
CA LYS A 36 -7.05 -18.89 -20.18
C LYS A 36 -7.68 -19.95 -21.09
N PHE A 37 -7.19 -21.19 -20.99
CA PHE A 37 -7.61 -22.30 -21.88
C PHE A 37 -8.52 -23.30 -21.15
N ARG A 38 -8.23 -23.57 -19.87
CA ARG A 38 -8.94 -24.54 -19.04
C ARG A 38 -10.13 -23.93 -18.29
N GLY A 39 -10.17 -22.60 -18.18
CA GLY A 39 -11.18 -21.88 -17.39
C GLY A 39 -10.85 -21.90 -15.88
N SER A 40 -11.89 -21.96 -15.05
CA SER A 40 -11.74 -22.06 -13.60
C SER A 40 -11.17 -23.42 -13.21
N VAL A 41 -10.01 -23.40 -12.58
CA VAL A 41 -9.31 -24.56 -12.02
C VAL A 41 -9.26 -24.39 -10.50
N ALA A 42 -9.58 -25.45 -9.75
CA ALA A 42 -9.48 -25.42 -8.30
C ALA A 42 -8.84 -26.70 -7.77
N THR A 43 -8.00 -26.59 -6.77
CA THR A 43 -7.41 -27.73 -6.05
C THR A 43 -8.26 -28.04 -4.83
N PHE A 44 -8.90 -29.20 -4.82
CA PHE A 44 -9.73 -29.70 -3.74
C PHE A 44 -8.97 -30.68 -2.86
N LEU A 45 -9.03 -30.44 -1.54
CA LEU A 45 -8.64 -31.47 -0.54
C LEU A 45 -9.93 -32.17 -0.07
N ILE A 46 -10.04 -33.44 -0.44
CA ILE A 46 -11.21 -34.23 -0.07
C ILE A 46 -11.05 -34.73 1.37
N GLN A 47 -12.00 -34.38 2.22
CA GLN A 47 -12.00 -34.80 3.63
C GLN A 47 -12.89 -36.02 3.86
N ASN A 48 -14.06 -36.07 3.21
CA ASN A 48 -15.01 -37.19 3.29
C ASN A 48 -15.63 -37.49 1.93
N GLY A 49 -16.10 -38.70 1.75
CA GLY A 49 -16.78 -39.15 0.54
C GLY A 49 -15.82 -39.43 -0.62
N THR A 50 -16.38 -39.63 -1.80
CA THR A 50 -15.63 -39.86 -3.03
C THR A 50 -16.12 -38.93 -4.13
N LEU A 51 -15.22 -38.11 -4.67
CA LEU A 51 -15.48 -37.22 -5.79
C LEU A 51 -15.36 -37.99 -7.11
N LYS A 52 -16.31 -37.77 -8.01
CA LYS A 52 -16.35 -38.43 -9.34
C LYS A 52 -16.41 -37.41 -10.45
N VAL A 53 -15.85 -37.74 -11.60
CA VAL A 53 -16.10 -36.99 -12.83
C VAL A 53 -17.58 -37.03 -13.17
N GLY A 54 -18.18 -35.87 -13.37
CA GLY A 54 -19.62 -35.74 -13.62
C GLY A 54 -20.46 -35.30 -12.40
N ASP A 55 -19.86 -35.31 -11.19
CA ASP A 55 -20.53 -34.81 -10.00
C ASP A 55 -20.78 -33.31 -10.09
N LEU A 56 -21.88 -32.87 -9.52
CA LEU A 56 -22.22 -31.47 -9.37
C LEU A 56 -21.72 -30.99 -8.02
N VAL A 57 -20.89 -29.96 -8.02
CA VAL A 57 -20.23 -29.41 -6.82
C VAL A 57 -20.65 -27.97 -6.58
N ALA A 58 -20.89 -27.63 -5.33
CA ALA A 58 -21.03 -26.26 -4.83
C ALA A 58 -19.83 -25.92 -3.91
N SER A 59 -19.12 -24.85 -4.21
CA SER A 59 -17.97 -24.38 -3.44
C SER A 59 -17.98 -22.85 -3.33
N GLY A 60 -18.10 -22.31 -2.12
CA GLY A 60 -18.25 -20.88 -1.94
C GLY A 60 -19.43 -20.32 -2.75
N ASN A 61 -19.15 -19.37 -3.62
CA ASN A 61 -20.07 -18.79 -4.58
C ASN A 61 -20.05 -19.48 -5.97
N SER A 62 -19.25 -20.52 -6.11
CA SER A 62 -19.03 -21.24 -7.37
C SER A 62 -19.81 -22.55 -7.41
N ILE A 63 -20.35 -22.87 -8.58
CA ILE A 63 -21.06 -24.10 -8.86
C ILE A 63 -20.52 -24.67 -10.16
N GLY A 64 -20.49 -25.97 -10.29
CA GLY A 64 -20.15 -26.56 -11.57
C GLY A 64 -20.17 -28.07 -11.58
N LYS A 65 -20.27 -28.62 -12.78
CA LYS A 65 -20.16 -30.05 -13.00
C LYS A 65 -18.71 -30.41 -13.30
N ILE A 66 -18.14 -31.31 -12.52
CA ILE A 66 -16.74 -31.72 -12.66
C ILE A 66 -16.54 -32.39 -14.02
N LYS A 67 -15.74 -31.78 -14.87
CA LYS A 67 -15.37 -32.26 -16.21
C LYS A 67 -14.15 -33.14 -16.19
N SER A 68 -13.19 -32.85 -15.32
CA SER A 68 -11.93 -33.59 -15.20
C SER A 68 -11.40 -33.47 -13.78
N ILE A 69 -10.78 -34.54 -13.31
CA ILE A 69 -10.03 -34.59 -12.06
C ILE A 69 -8.62 -34.97 -12.41
N VAL A 70 -7.65 -34.21 -11.96
CA VAL A 70 -6.22 -34.42 -12.18
C VAL A 70 -5.55 -34.59 -10.82
N ASN A 71 -4.76 -35.65 -10.69
CA ASN A 71 -4.01 -35.94 -9.47
C ASN A 71 -2.74 -35.08 -9.39
N SER A 72 -2.08 -35.05 -8.24
CA SER A 72 -0.83 -34.33 -8.00
C SER A 72 0.35 -34.72 -8.93
N ASP A 73 0.28 -35.90 -9.53
CA ASP A 73 1.25 -36.41 -10.52
C ASP A 73 0.93 -35.99 -11.98
N GLY A 74 -0.15 -35.20 -12.17
CA GLY A 74 -0.63 -34.75 -13.49
C GLY A 74 -1.50 -35.79 -14.22
N SER A 75 -1.75 -36.97 -13.65
CA SER A 75 -2.60 -37.99 -14.26
C SER A 75 -4.08 -37.69 -14.11
N LYS A 76 -4.87 -37.95 -15.18
CA LYS A 76 -6.32 -37.82 -15.12
C LYS A 76 -6.91 -39.06 -14.45
N ILE A 77 -7.71 -38.83 -13.43
CA ILE A 77 -8.39 -39.87 -12.68
C ILE A 77 -9.93 -39.72 -12.77
N LYS A 78 -10.66 -40.78 -12.56
CA LYS A 78 -12.14 -40.72 -12.58
C LYS A 78 -12.76 -40.59 -11.21
N LEU A 79 -12.03 -40.98 -10.18
CA LEU A 79 -12.48 -41.03 -8.78
C LEU A 79 -11.35 -40.50 -7.88
N ALA A 80 -11.70 -39.77 -6.84
CA ALA A 80 -10.77 -39.33 -5.81
C ALA A 80 -11.45 -39.49 -4.43
N GLY A 81 -10.76 -40.20 -3.52
CA GLY A 81 -11.24 -40.46 -2.15
C GLY A 81 -10.72 -39.44 -1.12
N PRO A 82 -11.02 -39.68 0.17
CA PRO A 82 -10.51 -38.85 1.27
C PRO A 82 -8.99 -38.77 1.30
N SER A 83 -8.47 -37.66 1.79
CA SER A 83 -7.06 -37.26 1.87
C SER A 83 -6.40 -37.01 0.50
N ALA A 84 -7.10 -37.13 -0.61
CA ALA A 84 -6.58 -36.77 -1.91
C ALA A 84 -6.67 -35.26 -2.15
N ALA A 85 -5.57 -34.65 -2.58
CA ALA A 85 -5.53 -33.31 -3.13
C ALA A 85 -5.57 -33.42 -4.67
N VAL A 86 -6.60 -32.87 -5.30
CA VAL A 86 -6.84 -33.04 -6.74
C VAL A 86 -7.24 -31.70 -7.40
N GLU A 87 -6.69 -31.46 -8.58
CA GLU A 87 -7.19 -30.38 -9.45
C GLU A 87 -8.51 -30.79 -10.09
N VAL A 88 -9.48 -29.89 -10.05
CA VAL A 88 -10.78 -30.07 -10.68
C VAL A 88 -11.06 -28.98 -11.70
N LEU A 89 -11.70 -29.37 -12.78
CA LEU A 89 -12.14 -28.49 -13.87
C LEU A 89 -13.64 -28.57 -14.03
N GLY A 90 -14.29 -27.46 -14.33
CA GLY A 90 -15.71 -27.41 -14.64
C GLY A 90 -16.56 -26.51 -13.76
N LEU A 91 -15.94 -25.78 -12.85
CA LEU A 91 -16.59 -24.75 -12.07
C LEU A 91 -16.90 -23.52 -12.94
N ASN A 92 -18.01 -22.82 -12.65
CA ASN A 92 -18.42 -21.63 -13.39
C ASN A 92 -17.60 -20.38 -12.99
N ASN A 93 -17.19 -20.29 -11.73
CA ASN A 93 -16.37 -19.22 -11.17
C ASN A 93 -15.18 -19.82 -10.42
N VAL A 94 -14.21 -18.97 -10.09
CA VAL A 94 -13.08 -19.33 -9.24
C VAL A 94 -13.52 -19.24 -7.78
N PRO A 95 -13.55 -20.35 -7.01
CA PRO A 95 -13.85 -20.31 -5.57
C PRO A 95 -12.68 -19.72 -4.80
N ASN A 96 -12.91 -19.23 -3.57
CA ASN A 96 -11.83 -18.76 -2.73
C ASN A 96 -11.06 -19.92 -2.07
N ALA A 97 -9.77 -19.73 -1.80
CA ALA A 97 -9.04 -20.64 -0.95
C ALA A 97 -9.67 -20.69 0.44
N GLY A 98 -9.76 -21.90 1.02
CA GLY A 98 -10.45 -22.12 2.29
C GLY A 98 -11.97 -22.31 2.18
N ASP A 99 -12.59 -22.07 1.02
CA ASP A 99 -14.02 -22.33 0.85
C ASP A 99 -14.33 -23.82 1.00
N PRO A 100 -15.36 -24.19 1.76
CA PRO A 100 -15.83 -25.56 1.80
C PRO A 100 -16.53 -25.93 0.49
N PHE A 101 -16.25 -27.11 -0.03
CA PHE A 101 -16.98 -27.68 -1.15
C PHE A 101 -17.79 -28.92 -0.76
N GLN A 102 -18.87 -29.15 -1.46
CA GLN A 102 -19.69 -30.36 -1.32
C GLN A 102 -20.33 -30.78 -2.65
N VAL A 103 -20.44 -32.10 -2.85
CA VAL A 103 -21.22 -32.66 -3.94
C VAL A 103 -22.67 -32.56 -3.60
N VAL A 104 -23.49 -32.12 -4.55
CA VAL A 104 -24.96 -31.96 -4.42
C VAL A 104 -25.68 -32.79 -5.49
N GLU A 105 -26.91 -33.19 -5.19
CA GLU A 105 -27.66 -34.07 -6.09
C GLU A 105 -28.25 -33.31 -7.28
N ASN A 106 -28.65 -32.06 -7.06
CA ASN A 106 -29.32 -31.28 -8.08
C ASN A 106 -28.85 -29.80 -8.13
N GLU A 107 -28.98 -29.25 -9.33
CA GLU A 107 -28.53 -27.88 -9.62
C GLU A 107 -29.32 -26.82 -8.82
N LYS A 108 -30.58 -27.12 -8.46
CA LYS A 108 -31.40 -26.23 -7.63
C LYS A 108 -30.78 -26.06 -6.23
N GLN A 109 -30.42 -27.18 -5.59
CA GLN A 109 -29.75 -27.14 -4.29
C GLN A 109 -28.38 -26.42 -4.37
N ALA A 110 -27.63 -26.67 -5.45
CA ALA A 110 -26.35 -25.97 -5.65
C ALA A 110 -26.54 -24.45 -5.68
N ARG A 111 -27.55 -23.96 -6.43
CA ARG A 111 -27.86 -22.53 -6.52
C ARG A 111 -28.35 -21.96 -5.19
N GLU A 112 -29.24 -22.62 -4.50
CA GLU A 112 -29.71 -22.17 -3.17
C GLU A 112 -28.55 -22.02 -2.16
N ILE A 113 -27.62 -22.97 -2.15
CA ILE A 113 -26.42 -22.90 -1.28
C ILE A 113 -25.51 -21.72 -1.67
N ALA A 114 -25.26 -21.54 -2.97
CA ALA A 114 -24.41 -20.45 -3.44
C ALA A 114 -25.06 -19.07 -3.17
N GLU A 115 -26.36 -18.90 -3.46
CA GLU A 115 -27.08 -17.66 -3.19
C GLU A 115 -27.11 -17.32 -1.70
N TYR A 116 -27.31 -18.32 -0.84
CA TYR A 116 -27.28 -18.14 0.60
C TYR A 116 -25.89 -17.64 1.07
N ARG A 117 -24.82 -18.28 0.56
CA ARG A 117 -23.43 -17.87 0.91
C ARG A 117 -23.09 -16.47 0.39
N ILE A 118 -23.48 -16.13 -0.85
CA ILE A 118 -23.31 -14.80 -1.43
C ILE A 118 -24.02 -13.75 -0.58
N THR A 119 -25.23 -14.04 -0.11
CA THR A 119 -26.00 -13.12 0.74
C THR A 119 -25.31 -12.91 2.08
N GLN A 120 -24.87 -13.98 2.74
CA GLN A 120 -24.11 -13.89 3.99
C GLN A 120 -22.80 -13.11 3.83
N GLU A 121 -22.07 -13.34 2.74
CA GLU A 121 -20.82 -12.63 2.48
C GLU A 121 -21.05 -11.13 2.22
N LYS A 122 -22.12 -10.79 1.49
CA LYS A 122 -22.55 -9.39 1.29
C LYS A 122 -22.93 -8.72 2.60
N GLU A 123 -23.72 -9.38 3.43
CA GLU A 123 -24.09 -8.85 4.76
C GLU A 123 -22.85 -8.63 5.64
N ARG A 124 -21.92 -9.57 5.66
CA ARG A 124 -20.65 -9.45 6.40
C ARG A 124 -19.78 -8.30 5.90
N LYS A 125 -19.69 -8.12 4.57
CA LYS A 125 -18.98 -6.99 3.96
C LYS A 125 -19.65 -5.65 4.28
N LEU A 126 -20.98 -5.59 4.23
CA LEU A 126 -21.75 -4.38 4.56
C LEU A 126 -21.60 -3.99 6.04
N LEU A 127 -21.56 -4.96 6.96
CA LEU A 127 -21.31 -4.70 8.38
C LEU A 127 -19.92 -4.13 8.60
N LYS A 128 -18.87 -4.73 7.99
CA LYS A 128 -17.51 -4.21 8.05
C LYS A 128 -17.41 -2.80 7.46
N GLN A 129 -18.02 -2.55 6.30
CA GLN A 129 -18.01 -1.22 5.68
C GLN A 129 -18.71 -0.16 6.54
N LYS A 130 -19.76 -0.51 7.29
CA LYS A 130 -20.43 0.42 8.21
C LYS A 130 -19.53 0.78 9.39
N ASP A 131 -18.79 -0.19 9.93
CA ASP A 131 -17.85 0.05 11.01
C ASP A 131 -16.66 0.92 10.54
N ASP A 132 -16.12 0.63 9.35
CA ASP A 132 -15.05 1.41 8.72
C ASP A 132 -15.52 2.84 8.38
N THR A 133 -16.73 3.00 7.82
CA THR A 133 -17.28 4.31 7.44
C THR A 133 -17.60 5.16 8.67
N ALA A 134 -18.07 4.56 9.77
CA ALA A 134 -18.30 5.27 11.02
C ALA A 134 -16.98 5.74 11.64
N GLY A 135 -15.93 4.92 11.58
CA GLY A 135 -14.56 5.29 11.98
C GLY A 135 -14.01 6.45 11.14
N ASP A 136 -14.06 6.34 9.81
CA ASP A 136 -13.58 7.36 8.87
C ASP A 136 -14.34 8.71 9.02
N LEU A 137 -15.65 8.69 9.36
CA LEU A 137 -16.44 9.91 9.62
C LEU A 137 -16.03 10.61 10.92
N PHE A 138 -15.70 9.85 11.96
CA PHE A 138 -15.20 10.40 13.23
C PHE A 138 -13.76 10.94 13.08
N GLU A 139 -12.89 10.25 12.32
CA GLU A 139 -11.54 10.73 12.02
C GLU A 139 -11.54 11.99 11.16
N SER A 140 -12.47 12.13 10.20
CA SER A 140 -12.56 13.30 9.30
C SER A 140 -13.05 14.59 9.98
N LEU A 141 -13.64 14.51 11.15
CA LEU A 141 -14.13 15.66 11.92
C LEU A 141 -13.05 16.36 12.77
N GLY A 142 -11.85 15.77 12.87
CA GLY A 142 -10.80 16.28 13.78
C GLY A 142 -9.36 16.32 13.26
N GLN A 143 -9.07 15.79 12.08
CA GLN A 143 -7.70 15.72 11.54
C GLN A 143 -7.66 16.07 10.05
N GLU A 144 -6.48 16.53 9.59
CA GLU A 144 -6.18 16.70 8.17
C GLU A 144 -6.50 15.40 7.42
N SER A 145 -7.20 15.50 6.28
CA SER A 145 -7.63 14.36 5.49
C SER A 145 -6.43 13.49 5.07
N LYS A 146 -6.36 12.27 5.57
CA LYS A 146 -5.34 11.30 5.17
C LYS A 146 -5.31 11.16 3.65
N LYS A 147 -4.13 11.15 3.05
CA LYS A 147 -3.98 10.90 1.61
C LYS A 147 -4.27 9.43 1.33
N VAL A 148 -5.13 9.14 0.35
CA VAL A 148 -5.56 7.78 0.01
C VAL A 148 -4.95 7.36 -1.31
N LEU A 149 -4.23 6.23 -1.32
CA LEU A 149 -3.74 5.58 -2.53
C LEU A 149 -4.71 4.47 -2.93
N ASN A 150 -5.45 4.67 -4.02
CA ASN A 150 -6.35 3.65 -4.56
C ASN A 150 -5.55 2.62 -5.37
N ILE A 151 -5.82 1.33 -5.12
CA ILE A 151 -5.10 0.21 -5.74
C ILE A 151 -6.08 -0.82 -6.27
N ILE A 152 -5.79 -1.35 -7.47
CA ILE A 152 -6.41 -2.55 -8.03
C ILE A 152 -5.35 -3.64 -8.08
N VAL A 153 -5.63 -4.80 -7.47
CA VAL A 153 -4.71 -5.95 -7.39
C VAL A 153 -5.21 -7.09 -8.28
N LYS A 154 -4.33 -7.57 -9.16
CA LYS A 154 -4.58 -8.76 -9.98
C LYS A 154 -3.46 -9.78 -9.82
N THR A 155 -3.83 -11.02 -9.55
CA THR A 155 -2.88 -12.10 -9.25
C THR A 155 -3.18 -13.36 -10.06
N ASP A 156 -2.23 -14.26 -10.12
CA ASP A 156 -2.37 -15.58 -10.75
C ASP A 156 -3.29 -16.50 -9.96
N VAL A 157 -3.18 -16.52 -8.63
CA VAL A 157 -3.93 -17.41 -7.74
C VAL A 157 -4.60 -16.66 -6.58
N GLY A 158 -5.67 -17.27 -6.02
CA GLY A 158 -6.48 -16.66 -4.97
C GLY A 158 -5.73 -16.43 -3.65
N GLY A 159 -4.91 -17.38 -3.22
CA GLY A 159 -4.13 -17.26 -1.99
C GLY A 159 -3.13 -16.09 -2.03
N THR A 160 -2.48 -15.88 -3.18
CA THR A 160 -1.60 -14.72 -3.40
C THR A 160 -2.36 -13.40 -3.35
N CYS A 161 -3.58 -13.37 -3.92
CA CYS A 161 -4.44 -12.19 -3.89
C CYS A 161 -4.79 -11.78 -2.45
N GLU A 162 -5.15 -12.74 -1.62
CA GLU A 162 -5.49 -12.54 -0.21
C GLU A 162 -4.26 -12.07 0.59
N ALA A 163 -3.12 -12.73 0.42
CA ALA A 163 -1.87 -12.38 1.11
C ALA A 163 -1.40 -10.95 0.78
N ILE A 164 -1.41 -10.58 -0.51
CA ILE A 164 -1.04 -9.23 -0.94
C ILE A 164 -2.05 -8.20 -0.40
N SER A 165 -3.34 -8.50 -0.47
CA SER A 165 -4.39 -7.59 0.03
C SER A 165 -4.28 -7.36 1.54
N ALA A 166 -3.99 -8.40 2.32
CA ALA A 166 -3.74 -8.26 3.75
C ALA A 166 -2.51 -7.39 4.02
N ALA A 167 -1.37 -7.69 3.37
CA ALA A 167 -0.14 -6.93 3.55
C ALA A 167 -0.27 -5.46 3.11
N LEU A 168 -1.02 -5.15 2.05
CA LEU A 168 -1.29 -3.79 1.60
C LEU A 168 -2.16 -3.00 2.59
N ASN A 169 -3.15 -3.64 3.20
CA ASN A 169 -3.98 -3.00 4.22
C ASN A 169 -3.18 -2.63 5.48
N ASP A 170 -2.14 -3.40 5.80
CA ASP A 170 -1.25 -3.15 6.94
C ASP A 170 -0.21 -2.04 6.68
N LEU A 171 -0.06 -1.58 5.43
CA LEU A 171 0.90 -0.52 5.07
C LEU A 171 0.45 0.90 5.43
N GLY A 172 -0.80 1.11 5.82
CA GLY A 172 -1.32 2.43 6.18
C GLY A 172 -0.67 3.00 7.45
N ASN A 173 -0.48 4.33 7.48
CA ASN A 173 -0.09 5.08 8.66
C ASN A 173 -1.06 6.25 8.92
N ASP A 174 -0.70 7.16 9.85
CA ASP A 174 -1.55 8.30 10.21
C ASP A 174 -1.64 9.35 9.09
N LEU A 175 -0.74 9.34 8.10
CA LEU A 175 -0.63 10.34 7.04
C LEU A 175 -1.20 9.85 5.70
N ALA A 176 -1.04 8.55 5.39
CA ALA A 176 -1.50 7.96 4.16
C ALA A 176 -2.10 6.57 4.38
N LYS A 177 -3.14 6.25 3.62
CA LYS A 177 -3.86 4.97 3.67
C LYS A 177 -3.91 4.33 2.28
N VAL A 178 -3.69 3.02 2.22
CA VAL A 178 -3.96 2.22 1.02
C VAL A 178 -5.43 1.84 1.01
N LYS A 179 -6.09 2.00 -0.15
CA LYS A 179 -7.46 1.53 -0.38
C LYS A 179 -7.48 0.56 -1.56
N ILE A 180 -7.72 -0.70 -1.28
CA ILE A 180 -7.92 -1.70 -2.32
C ILE A 180 -9.34 -1.54 -2.86
N VAL A 181 -9.44 -0.99 -4.08
CA VAL A 181 -10.73 -0.75 -4.76
C VAL A 181 -11.28 -2.04 -5.33
N SER A 182 -10.39 -2.86 -5.92
CA SER A 182 -10.73 -4.16 -6.47
C SER A 182 -9.55 -5.11 -6.35
N SER A 183 -9.83 -6.37 -6.07
CA SER A 183 -8.84 -7.44 -6.09
C SER A 183 -9.43 -8.67 -6.77
N GLY A 184 -8.60 -9.44 -7.48
CA GLY A 184 -9.10 -10.63 -8.16
C GLY A 184 -8.02 -11.45 -8.85
N VAL A 185 -8.42 -12.65 -9.24
CA VAL A 185 -7.57 -13.64 -9.91
C VAL A 185 -7.71 -13.51 -11.44
N GLY A 186 -6.61 -13.71 -12.13
CA GLY A 186 -6.53 -13.70 -13.60
C GLY A 186 -5.86 -12.46 -14.17
N GLY A 187 -5.82 -12.34 -15.49
CA GLY A 187 -5.19 -11.22 -16.19
C GLY A 187 -5.94 -9.90 -15.97
N ILE A 188 -5.24 -8.80 -16.20
CA ILE A 188 -5.81 -7.46 -16.13
C ILE A 188 -6.69 -7.25 -17.36
N SER A 189 -7.98 -7.01 -17.13
CA SER A 189 -9.01 -6.86 -18.16
C SER A 189 -9.30 -5.38 -18.46
N GLU A 190 -10.01 -5.15 -19.58
CA GLU A 190 -10.53 -3.83 -19.94
C GLU A 190 -11.37 -3.20 -18.82
N SER A 191 -12.18 -4.00 -18.13
CA SER A 191 -12.99 -3.53 -16.99
C SER A 191 -12.15 -3.03 -15.83
N ASP A 192 -11.00 -3.68 -15.57
CA ASP A 192 -10.07 -3.26 -14.52
C ASP A 192 -9.40 -1.93 -14.88
N ALA A 193 -9.02 -1.74 -16.16
CA ALA A 193 -8.45 -0.48 -16.66
C ALA A 193 -9.47 0.68 -16.56
N ASN A 194 -10.71 0.46 -16.97
CA ASN A 194 -11.77 1.46 -16.86
C ASN A 194 -12.10 1.80 -15.41
N LEU A 195 -12.07 0.82 -14.50
CA LEU A 195 -12.26 1.07 -13.08
C LEU A 195 -11.09 1.89 -12.51
N ALA A 196 -9.85 1.58 -12.88
CA ALA A 196 -8.67 2.33 -12.45
C ALA A 196 -8.75 3.79 -12.85
N LEU A 197 -9.14 4.06 -14.11
CA LEU A 197 -9.35 5.41 -14.61
C LEU A 197 -10.44 6.16 -13.81
N ALA A 198 -11.56 5.50 -13.53
CA ALA A 198 -12.70 6.13 -12.86
C ALA A 198 -12.42 6.55 -11.41
N VAL A 199 -11.50 5.88 -10.72
CA VAL A 199 -11.20 6.13 -9.30
C VAL A 199 -9.76 6.60 -9.07
N ASP A 200 -9.02 6.92 -10.11
CA ASP A 200 -7.60 7.30 -10.07
C ASP A 200 -6.77 6.28 -9.27
N ALA A 201 -6.86 5.01 -9.67
CA ALA A 201 -6.18 3.91 -9.01
C ALA A 201 -4.95 3.44 -9.82
N ILE A 202 -3.96 2.95 -9.11
CA ILE A 202 -2.85 2.19 -9.71
C ILE A 202 -3.24 0.71 -9.86
N ILE A 203 -2.74 0.08 -10.92
CA ILE A 203 -2.95 -1.35 -11.15
C ILE A 203 -1.67 -2.11 -10.81
N LEU A 204 -1.79 -3.09 -9.93
CA LEU A 204 -0.71 -4.00 -9.55
C LEU A 204 -1.00 -5.40 -10.10
N GLY A 205 -0.16 -5.86 -11.01
CA GLY A 205 -0.21 -7.22 -11.57
C GLY A 205 0.86 -8.12 -10.95
N PHE A 206 0.44 -9.14 -10.22
CA PHE A 206 1.35 -10.14 -9.66
C PHE A 206 1.30 -11.44 -10.45
N ASN A 207 2.42 -11.79 -11.11
CA ASN A 207 2.55 -12.92 -12.02
C ASN A 207 1.54 -12.94 -13.20
N VAL A 208 0.81 -11.85 -13.43
CA VAL A 208 -0.17 -11.71 -14.50
C VAL A 208 0.21 -10.61 -15.48
N ARG A 209 -0.47 -10.55 -16.62
CA ARG A 209 -0.29 -9.49 -17.63
C ARG A 209 -1.65 -8.93 -18.05
N SER A 210 -1.64 -7.73 -18.59
CA SER A 210 -2.83 -7.12 -19.20
C SER A 210 -3.17 -7.80 -20.53
N ASP A 211 -4.46 -7.88 -20.83
CA ASP A 211 -4.92 -8.23 -22.16
C ASP A 211 -4.67 -7.07 -23.15
N ASN A 212 -4.86 -7.33 -24.45
CA ASN A 212 -4.60 -6.34 -25.49
C ASN A 212 -5.55 -5.13 -25.44
N SER A 213 -6.78 -5.30 -24.97
CA SER A 213 -7.77 -4.23 -24.84
C SER A 213 -7.43 -3.35 -23.64
N ALA A 214 -7.13 -3.95 -22.48
CA ALA A 214 -6.67 -3.23 -21.28
C ALA A 214 -5.39 -2.45 -21.55
N LYS A 215 -4.41 -3.08 -22.26
CA LYS A 215 -3.13 -2.45 -22.56
C LYS A 215 -3.29 -1.14 -23.32
N LYS A 216 -4.18 -1.08 -24.33
CA LYS A 216 -4.46 0.13 -25.08
C LYS A 216 -5.00 1.25 -24.18
N ILE A 217 -6.00 0.94 -23.36
CA ILE A 217 -6.59 1.94 -22.45
C ILE A 217 -5.56 2.45 -21.43
N ILE A 218 -4.74 1.55 -20.88
CA ILE A 218 -3.69 1.89 -19.91
C ILE A 218 -2.64 2.82 -20.55
N GLU A 219 -2.25 2.56 -21.78
CA GLU A 219 -1.29 3.38 -22.53
C GLU A 219 -1.91 4.73 -22.96
N ASP A 220 -3.13 4.73 -23.52
CA ASP A 220 -3.82 5.93 -23.98
C ASP A 220 -4.14 6.90 -22.84
N GLU A 221 -4.58 6.39 -21.70
CA GLU A 221 -4.98 7.18 -20.51
C GLU A 221 -3.84 7.33 -19.48
N SER A 222 -2.64 6.79 -19.78
CA SER A 222 -1.48 6.85 -18.89
C SER A 222 -1.74 6.32 -17.46
N ILE A 223 -2.53 5.25 -17.34
CA ILE A 223 -2.86 4.65 -16.04
C ILE A 223 -1.60 4.00 -15.44
N PRO A 224 -1.23 4.30 -14.19
CA PRO A 224 -0.08 3.69 -13.54
C PRO A 224 -0.26 2.17 -13.41
N LEU A 225 0.64 1.40 -14.01
CA LEU A 225 0.64 -0.06 -13.99
C LEU A 225 2.02 -0.57 -13.60
N SER A 226 2.06 -1.48 -12.62
CA SER A 226 3.28 -2.19 -12.22
C SER A 226 3.09 -3.69 -12.23
N TYR A 227 4.13 -4.41 -12.68
CA TYR A 227 4.16 -5.87 -12.68
C TYR A 227 5.23 -6.37 -11.72
N HIS A 228 4.84 -7.29 -10.85
CA HIS A 228 5.72 -7.88 -9.86
C HIS A 228 5.61 -9.42 -9.85
N SER A 229 6.67 -10.08 -9.44
CA SER A 229 6.72 -11.53 -9.19
C SER A 229 7.20 -11.87 -7.77
N ILE A 230 7.62 -10.86 -7.01
CA ILE A 230 8.07 -10.96 -5.64
C ILE A 230 7.21 -10.01 -4.79
N ILE A 231 6.58 -10.54 -3.72
CA ILE A 231 5.64 -9.76 -2.88
C ILE A 231 6.35 -8.57 -2.22
N TYR A 232 7.57 -8.74 -1.74
CA TYR A 232 8.33 -7.66 -1.10
C TYR A 232 8.61 -6.48 -2.04
N GLU A 233 8.94 -6.75 -3.31
CA GLU A 233 9.16 -5.70 -4.31
C GLU A 233 7.86 -4.92 -4.61
N LEU A 234 6.73 -5.62 -4.63
CA LEU A 234 5.41 -5.00 -4.77
C LEU A 234 5.11 -4.06 -3.59
N LEU A 235 5.36 -4.52 -2.36
CA LEU A 235 5.14 -3.72 -1.16
C LEU A 235 6.06 -2.50 -1.11
N ASP A 236 7.31 -2.64 -1.53
CA ASP A 236 8.28 -1.53 -1.57
C ASP A 236 7.91 -0.50 -2.65
N ASP A 237 7.40 -0.92 -3.83
CA ASP A 237 6.86 0.00 -4.85
C ASP A 237 5.67 0.81 -4.30
N VAL A 238 4.75 0.15 -3.59
CA VAL A 238 3.60 0.83 -2.97
C VAL A 238 4.04 1.81 -1.89
N LYS A 239 4.99 1.44 -1.02
CA LYS A 239 5.57 2.35 -0.01
C LYS A 239 6.22 3.57 -0.64
N ALA A 240 7.00 3.38 -1.71
CA ALA A 240 7.64 4.48 -2.44
C ALA A 240 6.60 5.46 -3.02
N ARG A 241 5.50 4.94 -3.59
CA ARG A 241 4.39 5.74 -4.12
C ARG A 241 3.64 6.48 -3.00
N MET A 242 3.38 5.81 -1.88
CA MET A 242 2.74 6.45 -0.72
C MET A 242 3.61 7.59 -0.17
N SER A 243 4.93 7.38 -0.05
CA SER A 243 5.87 8.44 0.33
C SER A 243 5.85 9.62 -0.64
N GLY A 244 5.71 9.36 -1.94
CA GLY A 244 5.58 10.40 -2.97
C GLY A 244 4.26 11.18 -2.94
N LEU A 245 3.23 10.66 -2.26
CA LEU A 245 1.96 11.39 -2.04
C LEU A 245 2.03 12.35 -0.86
N LEU A 246 2.99 12.19 0.04
CA LEU A 246 3.15 13.04 1.21
C LEU A 246 3.81 14.36 0.82
N ASP A 247 3.37 15.45 1.43
CA ASP A 247 3.99 16.74 1.23
C ASP A 247 5.40 16.71 1.84
N PRO A 248 6.41 17.31 1.18
CA PRO A 248 7.75 17.32 1.71
C PRO A 248 7.79 18.06 3.05
N ILE A 249 8.53 17.53 4.01
CA ILE A 249 8.81 18.24 5.27
C ILE A 249 9.84 19.32 4.97
N ILE A 250 9.49 20.57 5.31
CA ILE A 250 10.45 21.67 5.28
C ILE A 250 11.32 21.57 6.54
N LYS A 251 12.55 21.12 6.37
CA LYS A 251 13.55 21.08 7.44
C LYS A 251 14.37 22.34 7.41
N GLU A 252 14.39 23.06 8.52
CA GLU A 252 15.21 24.26 8.68
C GLU A 252 16.56 23.87 9.28
N GLU A 253 17.63 24.19 8.59
CA GLU A 253 18.99 23.96 9.05
C GLU A 253 19.69 25.30 9.29
N ILE A 254 20.15 25.55 10.51
CA ILE A 254 20.88 26.76 10.84
C ILE A 254 22.25 26.71 10.13
N VAL A 255 22.49 27.67 9.27
CA VAL A 255 23.73 27.79 8.47
C VAL A 255 24.76 28.66 9.18
N GLY A 256 24.32 29.64 9.95
CA GLY A 256 25.17 30.51 10.72
C GLY A 256 24.44 31.38 11.70
N THR A 257 25.14 31.79 12.75
CA THR A 257 24.63 32.66 13.81
C THR A 257 25.56 33.85 14.00
N ALA A 258 25.00 35.06 14.06
CA ALA A 258 25.73 36.28 14.32
C ALA A 258 25.15 37.03 15.51
N GLU A 259 25.97 37.58 16.37
CA GLU A 259 25.57 38.41 17.51
C GLU A 259 25.69 39.90 17.15
N VAL A 260 24.67 40.67 17.50
CA VAL A 260 24.63 42.10 17.27
C VAL A 260 25.45 42.83 18.35
N LEU A 261 26.54 43.45 17.95
CA LEU A 261 27.41 44.23 18.82
C LEU A 261 26.93 45.69 18.93
N GLU A 262 26.67 46.31 17.78
CA GLU A 262 26.26 47.72 17.69
C GLU A 262 25.21 47.92 16.60
N VAL A 263 24.39 48.96 16.74
CA VAL A 263 23.35 49.28 15.75
C VAL A 263 23.62 50.67 15.16
N PHE A 264 23.70 50.76 13.84
CA PHE A 264 23.95 51.97 13.09
C PHE A 264 22.72 52.41 12.32
N ASN A 265 22.37 53.70 12.37
CA ASN A 265 21.30 54.27 11.57
C ASN A 265 21.87 54.90 10.30
N SER A 266 21.54 54.34 9.13
CA SER A 266 21.92 54.85 7.83
C SER A 266 20.76 55.60 7.16
N PRO A 267 20.93 56.85 6.65
CA PRO A 267 19.88 57.55 5.94
C PRO A 267 19.37 56.88 4.66
N LYS A 268 20.22 55.99 4.06
CA LYS A 268 19.91 55.28 2.80
C LYS A 268 19.40 53.86 2.98
N PHE A 269 19.80 53.19 4.07
CA PHE A 269 19.60 51.74 4.25
C PHE A 269 18.84 51.40 5.55
N GLY A 270 18.37 52.41 6.30
CA GLY A 270 17.70 52.17 7.58
C GLY A 270 18.66 51.74 8.70
N GLN A 271 18.19 50.87 9.59
CA GLN A 271 19.05 50.33 10.64
C GLN A 271 19.91 49.20 10.09
N ILE A 272 21.21 49.26 10.39
CA ILE A 272 22.21 48.24 10.06
C ILE A 272 22.78 47.72 11.38
N ALA A 273 22.68 46.41 11.60
CA ALA A 273 23.28 45.74 12.73
C ALA A 273 24.78 45.47 12.44
N GLY A 274 25.67 46.00 13.25
CA GLY A 274 27.08 45.58 13.28
C GLY A 274 27.15 44.27 14.09
N CYS A 275 27.45 43.18 13.42
CA CYS A 275 27.42 41.83 14.01
C CYS A 275 28.78 41.15 13.93
N MET A 276 29.02 40.24 14.88
CA MET A 276 30.10 39.26 14.83
C MET A 276 29.49 37.88 14.52
N VAL A 277 30.01 37.19 13.51
CA VAL A 277 29.59 35.81 13.23
C VAL A 277 30.21 34.89 14.29
N ILE A 278 29.33 34.23 15.09
CA ILE A 278 29.77 33.36 16.20
C ILE A 278 29.91 31.93 15.72
N GLU A 279 29.03 31.49 14.82
CA GLU A 279 29.00 30.10 14.36
C GLU A 279 28.59 30.04 12.88
N GLY A 280 29.15 29.09 12.14
CA GLY A 280 28.82 28.82 10.74
C GLY A 280 29.17 29.98 9.78
N ASN A 281 28.38 30.16 8.74
CA ASN A 281 28.56 31.22 7.73
C ASN A 281 27.25 31.98 7.52
N VAL A 282 27.33 33.28 7.41
CA VAL A 282 26.22 34.15 7.07
C VAL A 282 26.13 34.33 5.56
N LEU A 283 25.04 33.97 4.95
CA LEU A 283 24.76 34.08 3.51
C LEU A 283 23.68 35.11 3.22
N ARG A 284 23.91 36.01 2.24
CA ARG A 284 23.01 37.11 1.90
C ARG A 284 21.63 36.66 1.43
N ASN A 285 21.54 35.55 0.70
CA ASN A 285 20.31 35.11 0.01
C ASN A 285 19.49 34.10 0.81
N LYS A 286 19.76 33.95 2.10
CA LYS A 286 19.05 33.02 2.96
C LYS A 286 18.11 33.77 3.93
N PRO A 287 17.03 33.14 4.37
CA PRO A 287 16.15 33.71 5.39
C PRO A 287 16.89 33.82 6.72
N VAL A 288 16.45 34.79 7.51
CA VAL A 288 17.02 35.06 8.83
C VAL A 288 15.94 35.20 9.88
N ARG A 289 16.28 34.87 11.12
CA ARG A 289 15.46 35.15 12.29
C ARG A 289 16.28 35.92 13.32
N VAL A 290 15.62 36.83 14.01
CA VAL A 290 16.20 37.62 15.10
C VAL A 290 15.71 37.04 16.41
N LEU A 291 16.66 36.72 17.29
CA LEU A 291 16.39 36.19 18.63
C LEU A 291 16.80 37.26 19.67
N ARG A 292 15.96 37.46 20.66
CA ARG A 292 16.24 38.23 21.86
C ARG A 292 15.94 37.35 23.08
N ASP A 293 16.90 37.17 23.95
CA ASP A 293 16.81 36.29 25.13
C ASP A 293 16.37 34.89 24.74
N GLU A 294 16.95 34.31 23.65
CA GLU A 294 16.65 32.99 23.07
C GLU A 294 15.22 32.84 22.51
N ILE A 295 14.46 33.95 22.36
CA ILE A 295 13.10 33.96 21.81
C ILE A 295 13.15 34.58 20.42
N VAL A 296 12.57 33.93 19.42
CA VAL A 296 12.43 34.45 18.07
C VAL A 296 11.43 35.62 18.09
N ILE A 297 11.90 36.81 17.78
CA ILE A 297 11.09 38.03 17.76
C ILE A 297 10.73 38.50 16.35
N PHE A 298 11.49 38.09 15.35
CA PHE A 298 11.25 38.43 13.94
C PHE A 298 11.81 37.37 13.00
N GLU A 299 11.12 37.12 11.90
CA GLU A 299 11.58 36.30 10.77
C GLU A 299 11.47 37.09 9.48
N GLY A 300 12.49 37.03 8.64
CA GLY A 300 12.52 37.77 7.38
C GLY A 300 13.72 37.44 6.51
N GLU A 301 14.11 38.37 5.67
CA GLU A 301 15.23 38.27 4.73
C GLU A 301 16.28 39.34 5.02
N LEU A 302 17.55 39.07 4.69
CA LEU A 302 18.57 40.10 4.68
C LEU A 302 18.37 41.05 3.49
N ASP A 303 18.32 42.34 3.78
CA ASP A 303 18.36 43.36 2.75
C ASP A 303 19.79 43.64 2.27
N SER A 304 20.76 43.69 3.19
CA SER A 304 22.14 43.88 2.87
C SER A 304 23.09 43.11 3.81
N LEU A 305 24.19 42.60 3.24
CA LEU A 305 25.30 41.99 3.97
C LEU A 305 26.60 42.67 3.52
N ARG A 306 27.28 43.32 4.46
CA ARG A 306 28.48 44.16 4.17
C ARG A 306 29.65 43.84 5.06
N ARG A 307 30.82 43.98 4.49
CA ARG A 307 32.11 43.92 5.22
C ARG A 307 32.93 45.15 4.83
N PHE A 308 33.37 45.94 5.80
CA PHE A 308 34.15 47.20 5.55
C PHE A 308 33.59 48.12 4.46
N LYS A 309 32.28 48.28 4.36
CA LYS A 309 31.53 49.08 3.37
C LYS A 309 31.34 48.44 1.98
N GLU A 310 31.85 47.25 1.75
CA GLU A 310 31.66 46.47 0.52
C GLU A 310 30.53 45.45 0.70
N ASP A 311 29.67 45.30 -0.31
CA ASP A 311 28.63 44.27 -0.32
C ASP A 311 29.29 42.91 -0.56
N VAL A 312 28.94 41.93 0.27
CA VAL A 312 29.48 40.57 0.21
C VAL A 312 28.31 39.55 0.17
N ASN A 313 28.58 38.41 -0.42
CA ASN A 313 27.56 37.34 -0.49
C ASN A 313 27.66 36.36 0.69
N GLU A 314 28.83 36.28 1.32
CA GLU A 314 29.12 35.36 2.42
C GLU A 314 30.07 35.98 3.42
N VAL A 315 29.84 35.73 4.71
CA VAL A 315 30.76 36.10 5.81
C VAL A 315 30.97 34.87 6.68
N LYS A 316 32.28 34.57 6.96
CA LYS A 316 32.67 33.38 7.72
C LYS A 316 32.72 33.66 9.23
N ASN A 317 32.70 32.58 10.01
CA ASN A 317 32.86 32.60 11.46
C ASN A 317 34.06 33.47 11.91
N GLY A 318 33.90 34.19 13.02
CA GLY A 318 34.89 35.05 13.60
C GLY A 318 35.13 36.38 12.86
N THR A 319 34.26 36.77 11.95
CA THR A 319 34.38 37.98 11.14
C THR A 319 33.24 38.96 11.44
N GLU A 320 33.60 40.23 11.57
CA GLU A 320 32.61 41.31 11.72
C GLU A 320 31.93 41.65 10.39
N CYS A 321 30.63 41.92 10.44
CA CYS A 321 29.85 42.32 9.28
C CYS A 321 28.70 43.28 9.67
N GLY A 322 28.20 44.00 8.66
CA GLY A 322 27.01 44.80 8.76
C GLY A 322 25.81 44.08 8.11
N MET A 323 24.78 43.87 8.85
CA MET A 323 23.56 43.18 8.39
C MET A 323 22.35 44.15 8.43
N GLY A 324 21.71 44.32 7.28
CA GLY A 324 20.42 44.99 7.18
C GLY A 324 19.31 43.97 7.03
N ILE A 325 18.28 44.03 7.86
CA ILE A 325 17.13 43.14 7.82
C ILE A 325 15.96 43.88 7.19
N LYS A 326 15.34 43.29 6.21
CA LYS A 326 14.22 43.84 5.46
C LYS A 326 12.99 44.01 6.36
N ASN A 327 12.40 45.23 6.39
CA ASN A 327 11.20 45.54 7.14
C ASN A 327 11.31 45.40 8.67
N TYR A 328 12.49 45.34 9.26
CA TYR A 328 12.68 45.27 10.70
C TYR A 328 13.54 46.42 11.21
N LYS A 329 13.07 47.12 12.26
CA LYS A 329 13.70 48.35 12.80
C LYS A 329 13.94 48.32 14.31
N ASP A 330 13.66 47.24 15.03
CA ASP A 330 13.84 47.14 16.49
C ASP A 330 15.02 46.21 16.86
N ILE A 331 16.12 46.30 16.10
CA ILE A 331 17.33 45.57 16.41
C ILE A 331 18.05 46.21 17.58
N LYS A 332 18.52 45.42 18.56
CA LYS A 332 19.24 45.90 19.74
C LYS A 332 20.58 45.17 19.89
N PRO A 333 21.57 45.80 20.51
CA PRO A 333 22.81 45.13 20.91
C PRO A 333 22.48 43.93 21.82
N GLY A 334 23.10 42.81 21.57
CA GLY A 334 22.89 41.53 22.26
C GLY A 334 21.83 40.61 21.59
N ASP A 335 21.10 41.09 20.55
CA ASP A 335 20.27 40.21 19.74
C ASP A 335 21.13 39.23 18.94
N LYS A 336 20.64 38.02 18.72
CA LYS A 336 21.26 37.02 17.83
C LYS A 336 20.50 36.95 16.51
N ILE A 337 21.24 36.92 15.39
CA ILE A 337 20.67 36.75 14.06
C ILE A 337 21.08 35.38 13.55
N GLU A 338 20.13 34.48 13.42
CA GLU A 338 20.31 33.17 12.82
C GLU A 338 19.98 33.22 11.33
N VAL A 339 20.88 32.67 10.52
CA VAL A 339 20.67 32.42 9.09
C VAL A 339 20.37 30.96 8.91
N TYR A 340 19.28 30.62 8.27
CA TYR A 340 18.87 29.23 8.08
C TYR A 340 18.57 28.91 6.63
N ASP A 341 18.67 27.66 6.29
CA ASP A 341 18.28 27.10 5.00
C ASP A 341 17.02 26.28 5.14
N ARG A 342 16.16 26.34 4.15
CA ARG A 342 14.96 25.49 4.04
C ARG A 342 15.24 24.41 3.03
N LYS A 343 15.38 23.17 3.50
CA LYS A 343 15.51 21.99 2.66
C LYS A 343 14.19 21.23 2.67
N GLU A 344 13.69 20.97 1.49
CA GLU A 344 12.56 20.04 1.33
C GLU A 344 13.12 18.62 1.40
N GLU A 345 12.78 17.89 2.45
CA GLU A 345 13.05 16.44 2.55
C GLU A 345 11.77 15.67 2.24
N ALA A 346 11.87 14.70 1.32
CA ALA A 346 10.77 13.79 1.06
C ALA A 346 10.47 12.98 2.34
N GLN A 347 9.20 12.98 2.75
CA GLN A 347 8.75 12.18 3.88
C GLN A 347 8.88 10.69 3.53
N SER A 348 9.71 9.93 4.24
CA SER A 348 9.76 8.47 4.13
C SER A 348 8.81 7.83 5.14
N MET A 349 8.13 6.77 4.72
CA MET A 349 7.27 5.94 5.58
C MET A 349 8.08 5.00 6.45
#